data_bc1ea66e541e3bc2cfefe99da6ca13a3
#
_entry.id   bc1ea66e541e3bc2cfefe99da6ca13a3
#
_cell.length_a   1.000
_cell.length_b   1.000
_cell.length_c   1.000
_cell.angle_alpha   90.00
_cell.angle_beta   90.00
_cell.angle_gamma   90.00
#
_symmetry.space_group_name_H-M   'P 1'
#
loop_
_entity.id
_entity.type
_entity.pdbx_description
1 polymer ?
#
loop_
_entity_poly.entity_id
_entity_poly.type
_entity_poly.pdbx_seq_one_letter_code
_entity_poly.pdbx_strand_id
1 'polypeptide(L)'
;MISTKEELYLYLEKISRGYALKDLKYFTANHISESLNISRNLASQYLNELVKEERAIKVNSRPVYFFHKKNVEREAQVALETCVLN
;
A
#
# COMPACT_ATOMS: atom_id res chain seq x y z
N MET A 1 -7.48 -16.30 -14.52
CA MET A 1 -7.24 -16.44 -13.08
C MET A 1 -6.20 -15.44 -12.61
N ILE A 2 -6.50 -14.68 -11.57
CA ILE A 2 -5.58 -13.66 -11.06
C ILE A 2 -4.60 -14.31 -10.08
N SER A 3 -3.31 -14.00 -10.21
CA SER A 3 -2.31 -14.52 -9.27
C SER A 3 -2.48 -13.89 -7.88
N THR A 4 -1.94 -14.54 -6.86
CA THR A 4 -1.99 -14.03 -5.49
C THR A 4 -1.34 -12.65 -5.39
N LYS A 5 -0.24 -12.45 -6.12
CA LYS A 5 0.46 -11.16 -6.17
C LYS A 5 -0.46 -10.07 -6.73
N GLU A 6 -1.18 -10.36 -7.80
CA GLU A 6 -2.12 -9.42 -8.39
C GLU A 6 -3.30 -9.12 -7.46
N GLU A 7 -3.81 -10.14 -6.77
CA GLU A 7 -4.85 -9.95 -5.77
C GLU A 7 -4.39 -9.01 -4.67
N LEU A 8 -3.15 -9.18 -4.21
CA LEU A 8 -2.56 -8.33 -3.20
C LEU A 8 -2.43 -6.89 -3.70
N TYR A 9 -1.99 -6.72 -4.92
CA TYR A 9 -1.85 -5.40 -5.53
C TYR A 9 -3.21 -4.70 -5.64
N LEU A 10 -4.23 -5.42 -6.09
CA LEU A 10 -5.59 -4.89 -6.20
C LEU A 10 -6.17 -4.53 -4.84
N TYR A 11 -5.89 -5.37 -3.84
CA TYR A 11 -6.32 -5.09 -2.47
C TYR A 11 -5.65 -3.82 -1.93
N LEU A 12 -4.36 -3.68 -2.17
CA LEU A 12 -3.60 -2.49 -1.75
C LEU A 12 -4.18 -1.23 -2.40
N GLU A 13 -4.52 -1.30 -3.68
CA GLU A 13 -5.17 -0.21 -4.38
C GLU A 13 -6.51 0.14 -3.74
N LYS A 14 -7.31 -0.87 -3.43
CA LYS A 14 -8.63 -0.71 -2.84
C LYS A 14 -8.57 -0.02 -1.48
N ILE A 15 -7.69 -0.46 -0.59
CA ILE A 15 -7.57 0.15 0.74
C ILE A 15 -6.99 1.55 0.66
N SER A 16 -6.12 1.81 -0.30
CA SER A 16 -5.56 3.16 -0.50
C SER A 16 -6.65 4.16 -0.91
N ARG A 17 -7.63 3.71 -1.69
CA ARG A 17 -8.75 4.57 -2.11
C ARG A 17 -9.77 4.78 -0.99
N GLY A 18 -10.05 3.71 -0.24
CA GLY A 18 -11.14 3.73 0.73
C GLY A 18 -10.80 4.38 2.05
N TYR A 19 -9.59 4.18 2.51
CA TYR A 19 -9.20 4.59 3.86
C TYR A 19 -8.23 5.75 3.88
N ALA A 20 -7.63 6.10 2.75
CA ALA A 20 -6.64 7.15 2.66
C ALA A 20 -5.54 6.93 3.72
N LEU A 21 -5.20 7.93 4.49
CA LEU A 21 -4.17 7.82 5.51
C LEU A 21 -4.73 7.76 6.93
N LYS A 22 -6.04 7.54 7.09
CA LYS A 22 -6.68 7.57 8.39
C LYS A 22 -6.34 6.37 9.27
N ASP A 23 -6.30 5.17 8.68
CA ASP A 23 -6.03 3.94 9.42
C ASP A 23 -4.82 3.23 8.85
N LEU A 24 -3.63 3.65 9.30
CA LEU A 24 -2.38 3.10 8.80
C LEU A 24 -2.22 1.61 9.06
N LYS A 25 -2.91 1.07 10.05
CA LYS A 25 -2.83 -0.36 10.36
C LYS A 25 -3.22 -1.25 9.18
N TYR A 26 -4.06 -0.76 8.27
CA TYR A 26 -4.46 -1.52 7.08
C TYR A 26 -3.33 -1.66 6.06
N PHE A 27 -2.29 -0.88 6.20
CA PHE A 27 -1.17 -0.87 5.26
C PHE A 27 0.04 -1.67 5.73
N THR A 28 -0.14 -2.51 6.75
CA THR A 28 0.94 -3.40 7.23
C THR A 28 0.85 -4.76 6.55
N ALA A 29 2.00 -5.42 6.40
CA ALA A 29 2.04 -6.77 5.83
C ALA A 29 1.18 -7.73 6.65
N ASN A 30 1.16 -7.58 7.97
CA ASN A 30 0.37 -8.43 8.85
C ASN A 30 -1.13 -8.33 8.53
N HIS A 31 -1.65 -7.12 8.43
CA HIS A 31 -3.06 -6.91 8.12
C HIS A 31 -3.42 -7.43 6.72
N ILE A 32 -2.56 -7.13 5.74
CA ILE A 32 -2.78 -7.56 4.36
C ILE A 32 -2.79 -9.09 4.28
N SER A 33 -1.88 -9.75 4.98
CA SER A 33 -1.82 -11.22 4.99
C SER A 33 -3.10 -11.83 5.57
N GLU A 34 -3.60 -11.26 6.65
CA GLU A 34 -4.84 -11.72 7.27
C GLU A 34 -6.04 -11.51 6.34
N SER A 35 -6.12 -10.37 5.69
CA SER A 35 -7.22 -10.05 4.79
C SER A 35 -7.27 -10.97 3.56
N LEU A 36 -6.12 -11.39 3.07
CA LEU A 36 -6.02 -12.25 1.91
C LEU A 36 -5.88 -13.73 2.27
N ASN A 37 -5.84 -14.05 3.56
CA ASN A 37 -5.69 -15.40 4.07
C ASN A 37 -4.43 -16.10 3.52
N ILE A 38 -3.31 -15.38 3.54
CA ILE A 38 -2.00 -15.89 3.15
C ILE A 38 -1.03 -15.69 4.31
N SER A 39 0.15 -16.35 4.24
CA SER A 39 1.15 -16.18 5.29
C SER A 39 1.73 -14.76 5.26
N ARG A 40 2.17 -14.27 6.41
CA ARG A 40 2.82 -12.98 6.53
C ARG A 40 4.09 -12.91 5.67
N ASN A 41 4.86 -14.00 5.65
CA ASN A 41 6.09 -14.06 4.85
C ASN A 41 5.78 -13.91 3.35
N LEU A 42 4.73 -14.57 2.89
CA LEU A 42 4.33 -14.47 1.50
C LEU A 42 3.84 -13.05 1.16
N ALA A 43 3.03 -12.47 2.03
CA ALA A 43 2.56 -11.10 1.84
C ALA A 43 3.74 -10.13 1.78
N SER A 44 4.69 -10.27 2.71
CA SER A 44 5.88 -9.42 2.74
C SER A 44 6.71 -9.58 1.47
N GLN A 45 6.86 -10.82 0.98
CA GLN A 45 7.59 -11.09 -0.25
C GLN A 45 6.95 -10.37 -1.45
N TYR A 46 5.65 -10.51 -1.61
CA TYR A 46 4.94 -9.86 -2.70
C TYR A 46 4.98 -8.33 -2.60
N LEU A 47 4.82 -7.81 -1.38
CA LEU A 47 4.89 -6.37 -1.17
C LEU A 47 6.27 -5.81 -1.53
N ASN A 48 7.33 -6.51 -1.14
CA ASN A 48 8.70 -6.09 -1.50
C ASN A 48 8.95 -6.19 -3.00
N GLU A 49 8.36 -7.18 -3.67
CA GLU A 49 8.45 -7.28 -5.13
C GLU A 49 7.74 -6.09 -5.81
N LEU A 50 6.57 -5.71 -5.30
CA LEU A 50 5.85 -4.55 -5.83
C LEU A 50 6.65 -3.26 -5.64
N VAL A 51 7.37 -3.12 -4.52
CA VAL A 51 8.24 -1.97 -4.28
C VAL A 51 9.37 -1.94 -5.31
N LYS A 52 9.98 -3.10 -5.60
CA LYS A 52 11.04 -3.20 -6.61
C LYS A 52 10.53 -2.85 -8.01
N GLU A 53 9.28 -3.19 -8.30
CA GLU A 53 8.65 -2.89 -9.59
C GLU A 53 8.13 -1.46 -9.67
N GLU A 54 8.35 -0.69 -8.63
CA GLU A 54 7.88 0.69 -8.52
C GLU A 54 6.34 0.81 -8.57
N ARG A 55 5.66 -0.23 -8.11
CA ARG A 55 4.19 -0.26 -8.02
C ARG A 55 3.69 0.02 -6.61
N ALA A 56 4.58 0.00 -5.62
CA ALA A 56 4.25 0.27 -4.23
C ALA A 56 5.38 1.05 -3.57
N ILE A 57 5.05 1.74 -2.48
CA ILE A 57 6.00 2.51 -1.69
C ILE A 57 6.09 1.90 -0.30
N LYS A 58 7.30 1.71 0.18
CA LYS A 58 7.58 1.16 1.51
C LYS A 58 8.04 2.28 2.42
N VAL A 59 7.39 2.38 3.58
CA VAL A 59 7.80 3.32 4.62
C VAL A 59 8.46 2.53 5.74
N ASN A 60 9.76 2.76 5.94
CA ASN A 60 10.55 2.05 6.96
C ASN A 60 10.33 2.69 8.33
N SER A 61 9.21 2.35 8.94
CA SER A 61 8.86 2.78 10.29
C SER A 61 8.53 1.54 11.12
N ARG A 62 8.10 1.73 12.35
CA ARG A 62 7.67 0.63 13.21
C ARG A 62 6.21 0.84 13.59
N PRO A 63 5.28 0.08 12.98
CA PRO A 63 5.48 -0.98 11.98
C PRO A 63 5.79 -0.43 10.59
N VAL A 64 6.27 -1.31 9.70
CA VAL A 64 6.54 -0.96 8.30
C VAL A 64 5.23 -0.87 7.55
N TYR A 65 5.05 0.18 6.75
CA TYR A 65 3.86 0.39 5.95
C TYR A 65 4.17 0.24 4.47
N PHE A 66 3.16 -0.23 3.70
CA PHE A 66 3.22 -0.34 2.25
C PHE A 66 2.02 0.38 1.66
N PHE A 67 2.26 1.24 0.69
CA PHE A 67 1.21 2.03 0.05
C PHE A 67 1.19 1.81 -1.45
N HIS A 68 0.03 2.01 -2.06
CA HIS A 68 -0.11 1.98 -3.50
C HIS A 68 0.53 3.25 -4.08
N LYS A 69 1.53 3.07 -4.94
CA LYS A 69 2.33 4.19 -5.42
C LYS A 69 1.52 5.29 -6.07
N LYS A 70 0.63 4.93 -6.98
CA LYS A 70 -0.17 5.93 -7.72
C LYS A 70 -1.06 6.75 -6.80
N ASN A 71 -1.67 6.11 -5.81
CA ASN A 71 -2.56 6.80 -4.89
C ASN A 71 -1.81 7.73 -3.95
N VAL A 72 -0.62 7.33 -3.50
CA VAL A 72 0.21 8.17 -2.64
C VAL A 72 0.72 9.39 -3.41
N GLU A 73 1.20 9.20 -4.63
CA GLU A 73 1.65 10.31 -5.48
C GLU A 73 0.54 11.31 -5.73
N ARG A 74 -0.66 10.80 -5.99
CA ARG A 74 -1.84 11.65 -6.23
C ARG A 74 -2.17 12.48 -5.00
N GLU A 75 -2.18 11.88 -3.81
CA GLU A 75 -2.47 12.60 -2.56
C GLU A 75 -1.38 13.60 -2.22
N ALA A 76 -0.12 13.24 -2.43
CA ALA A 76 1.00 14.14 -2.21
C ALA A 76 0.92 15.36 -3.13
N GLN A 77 0.55 15.16 -4.39
CA GLN A 77 0.39 16.24 -5.34
C GLN A 77 -0.74 17.18 -4.93
N VAL A 78 -1.87 16.64 -4.51
CA VAL A 78 -3.00 17.44 -4.02
C VAL A 78 -2.59 18.25 -2.80
N ALA A 79 -1.86 17.64 -1.87
CA ALA A 79 -1.38 18.33 -0.67
C ALA A 79 -0.42 19.46 -1.01
N LEU A 80 0.49 19.24 -1.96
CA LEU A 80 1.42 20.26 -2.43
C LEU A 80 0.69 21.43 -3.10
N GLU A 81 -0.30 21.13 -3.93
CA GLU A 81 -1.10 22.16 -4.57
C GLU A 81 -1.85 22.99 -3.54
N THR A 82 -2.40 22.34 -2.52
CA THR A 82 -3.10 23.03 -1.44
C THR A 82 -2.16 23.93 -0.67
N CYS A 83 -0.95 23.48 -0.39
CA CYS A 83 0.07 24.29 0.31
C CYS A 83 0.50 25.49 -0.52
N VAL A 84 0.62 25.34 -1.82
CA VAL A 84 1.03 26.43 -2.72
C VAL A 84 -0.05 27.51 -2.79
N LEU A 85 -1.30 27.12 -2.73
CA LEU A 85 -2.43 28.05 -2.81
C LEU A 85 -2.66 28.84 -1.51
N ASN A 86 -2.09 28.37 -0.43
CA ASN A 86 -2.14 29.07 0.84
C ASN A 86 -0.90 29.92 1.05
#